data_d61544b5e26a48e79049a4b351828301
#
_entry.id   d61544b5e26a48e79049a4b351828301
#
_cell.length_a   1.000
_cell.length_b   1.000
_cell.length_c   1.000
_cell.angle_alpha   90.00
_cell.angle_beta   90.00
_cell.angle_gamma   90.00
#
_symmetry.space_group_name_H-M   'P 1'
#
loop_
_entity.id
_entity.type
_entity.pdbx_description
1 polymer ?
#
loop_
_entity_poly.entity_id
_entity_poly.type
_entity_poly.pdbx_seq_one_letter_code
_entity_poly.pdbx_strand_id
1 'polypeptide(L)'
;MNSLRIARVALRARPAAIRAPLQRRGYAEAVSDKIKLSLTLPHQSIYKSQDVVQVNIPAESGEMGVLANHVPSIEQLKPGLIEVVEESGSKQFFLSGGFAIVQPNSVMSINAVEGYPLEDFSAEAVRAQISEAQKVANGSGSEQDIAEAKIELEVLESLQAVLK
;
A
#
# COMPACT_ATOMS: atom_id res chain seq x y z
N MET A 1 73.36 -40.33 -54.82
CA MET A 1 73.32 -39.07 -54.05
C MET A 1 71.86 -38.75 -53.80
N ASN A 2 71.42 -39.07 -52.58
CA ASN A 2 70.02 -39.02 -52.17
C ASN A 2 69.67 -37.66 -51.59
N SER A 3 68.79 -36.90 -52.18
CA SER A 3 68.23 -35.69 -51.55
C SER A 3 66.90 -36.00 -50.91
N LEU A 4 66.89 -36.05 -49.57
CA LEU A 4 65.68 -36.19 -48.76
C LEU A 4 64.89 -34.89 -48.76
N ARG A 5 63.68 -34.88 -49.35
CA ARG A 5 62.71 -33.81 -49.23
C ARG A 5 61.90 -34.01 -47.95
N ILE A 6 62.15 -33.16 -46.93
CA ILE A 6 61.35 -33.10 -45.73
C ILE A 6 60.07 -32.28 -46.04
N ALA A 7 58.94 -32.96 -46.09
CA ALA A 7 57.64 -32.28 -46.19
C ALA A 7 57.26 -31.75 -44.82
N ARG A 8 57.24 -30.41 -44.66
CA ARG A 8 56.67 -29.74 -43.48
C ARG A 8 55.15 -29.78 -43.55
N VAL A 9 54.55 -30.64 -42.73
CA VAL A 9 53.11 -30.62 -42.48
C VAL A 9 52.82 -29.42 -41.57
N ALA A 10 52.19 -28.39 -42.15
CA ALA A 10 51.69 -27.27 -41.35
C ALA A 10 50.40 -27.68 -40.62
N LEU A 11 50.50 -27.91 -39.34
CA LEU A 11 49.32 -28.05 -38.49
C LEU A 11 48.56 -26.71 -38.49
N ARG A 12 47.45 -26.63 -39.18
CA ARG A 12 46.50 -25.54 -39.02
C ARG A 12 45.81 -25.67 -37.65
N ALA A 13 46.24 -24.87 -36.71
CA ALA A 13 45.50 -24.67 -35.48
C ALA A 13 44.10 -24.09 -35.78
N ARG A 14 43.06 -24.84 -35.50
CA ARG A 14 41.67 -24.33 -35.57
C ARG A 14 41.52 -23.30 -34.42
N PRO A 15 41.02 -22.09 -34.71
CA PRO A 15 40.70 -21.15 -33.64
C PRO A 15 39.57 -21.77 -32.74
N ALA A 16 39.86 -21.88 -31.48
CA ALA A 16 38.88 -22.25 -30.48
C ALA A 16 37.74 -21.21 -30.54
N ALA A 17 36.54 -21.65 -30.90
CA ALA A 17 35.37 -20.80 -30.85
C ALA A 17 35.13 -20.43 -29.37
N ILE A 18 35.38 -19.17 -29.04
CA ILE A 18 35.01 -18.58 -27.76
C ILE A 18 33.47 -18.61 -27.67
N ARG A 19 32.93 -19.63 -27.02
CA ARG A 19 31.52 -19.65 -26.67
C ARG A 19 31.34 -18.58 -25.60
N ALA A 20 30.87 -17.37 -25.98
CA ALA A 20 30.35 -16.41 -25.03
C ALA A 20 29.24 -17.08 -24.21
N PRO A 21 29.27 -17.00 -22.89
CA PRO A 21 28.18 -17.53 -22.09
C PRO A 21 26.90 -16.78 -22.53
N LEU A 22 25.91 -17.53 -23.00
CA LEU A 22 24.57 -17.01 -23.18
C LEU A 22 24.12 -16.49 -21.81
N GLN A 23 24.18 -15.16 -21.61
CA GLN A 23 23.52 -14.52 -20.48
C GLN A 23 22.04 -14.90 -20.59
N ARG A 24 21.62 -15.85 -19.78
CA ARG A 24 20.21 -16.08 -19.52
C ARG A 24 19.71 -14.75 -18.94
N ARG A 25 18.98 -13.98 -19.74
CA ARG A 25 18.11 -12.94 -19.19
C ARG A 25 17.24 -13.66 -18.19
N GLY A 26 17.40 -13.32 -16.90
CA GLY A 26 16.47 -13.76 -15.89
C GLY A 26 15.10 -13.36 -16.40
N TYR A 27 14.24 -14.34 -16.58
CA TYR A 27 12.83 -14.07 -16.83
C TYR A 27 12.34 -13.24 -15.66
N ALA A 28 11.49 -12.26 -15.95
CA ALA A 28 10.87 -11.39 -14.97
C ALA A 28 10.50 -12.19 -13.73
N GLU A 29 10.86 -11.68 -12.57
CA GLU A 29 10.33 -12.19 -11.30
C GLU A 29 8.85 -12.46 -11.48
N ALA A 30 8.40 -13.62 -11.02
CA ALA A 30 7.00 -13.98 -11.09
C ALA A 30 6.22 -12.81 -10.48
N VAL A 31 5.41 -12.15 -11.32
CA VAL A 31 4.60 -11.02 -10.90
C VAL A 31 3.75 -11.50 -9.75
N SER A 32 3.96 -10.93 -8.57
CA SER A 32 3.18 -11.28 -7.40
C SER A 32 1.73 -10.88 -7.64
N ASP A 33 0.80 -11.80 -7.51
CA ASP A 33 -0.64 -11.52 -7.55
C ASP A 33 -1.15 -10.92 -6.23
N LYS A 34 -0.25 -10.65 -5.28
CA LYS A 34 -0.55 -10.14 -3.94
C LYS A 34 0.20 -8.84 -3.67
N ILE A 35 -0.40 -8.04 -2.81
CA ILE A 35 0.19 -6.80 -2.30
C ILE A 35 0.84 -7.10 -0.96
N LYS A 36 2.06 -6.59 -0.74
CA LYS A 36 2.70 -6.55 0.57
C LYS A 36 2.26 -5.29 1.30
N LEU A 37 1.29 -5.43 2.19
CA LEU A 37 0.73 -4.33 2.96
C LEU A 37 1.47 -4.11 4.28
N SER A 38 1.84 -2.86 4.52
CA SER A 38 2.23 -2.36 5.83
C SER A 38 1.26 -1.26 6.25
N LEU A 39 0.55 -1.43 7.35
CA LEU A 39 -0.33 -0.42 7.96
C LEU A 39 0.22 -0.08 9.34
N THR A 40 0.67 1.15 9.48
CA THR A 40 1.39 1.62 10.66
C THR A 40 0.72 2.84 11.27
N LEU A 41 0.53 2.79 12.57
CA LEU A 41 0.11 3.88 13.44
C LEU A 41 1.33 4.37 14.26
N PRO A 42 1.30 5.56 14.88
CA PRO A 42 2.43 6.08 15.66
C PRO A 42 2.88 5.16 16.80
N HIS A 43 1.97 4.40 17.37
CA HIS A 43 2.21 3.55 18.54
C HIS A 43 2.24 2.04 18.23
N GLN A 44 1.76 1.63 17.04
CA GLN A 44 1.71 0.21 16.65
C GLN A 44 1.70 0.01 15.14
N SER A 45 2.03 -1.21 14.71
CA SER A 45 1.84 -1.65 13.33
C SER A 45 0.77 -2.72 13.29
N ILE A 46 -0.30 -2.47 12.56
CA ILE A 46 -1.43 -3.41 12.37
C ILE A 46 -1.03 -4.48 11.36
N TYR A 47 -0.43 -4.06 10.23
CA TYR A 47 0.12 -4.95 9.22
C TYR A 47 1.62 -4.69 9.05
N LYS A 48 2.41 -5.77 8.95
CA LYS A 48 3.88 -5.70 8.76
C LYS A 48 4.26 -6.52 7.53
N SER A 49 4.25 -5.87 6.35
CA SER A 49 4.59 -6.51 5.06
C SER A 49 3.81 -7.82 4.82
N GLN A 50 2.54 -7.84 5.16
CA GLN A 50 1.67 -9.00 5.03
C GLN A 50 1.09 -9.06 3.61
N ASP A 51 1.02 -10.27 3.06
CA ASP A 51 0.43 -10.48 1.73
C ASP A 51 -1.09 -10.41 1.79
N VAL A 52 -1.67 -9.50 1.01
CA VAL A 52 -3.12 -9.28 0.88
C VAL A 52 -3.51 -9.25 -0.60
N VAL A 53 -4.79 -9.46 -0.89
CA VAL A 53 -5.31 -9.52 -2.26
C VAL A 53 -5.62 -8.12 -2.78
N GLN A 54 -6.31 -7.30 -1.98
CA GLN A 54 -6.75 -5.97 -2.34
C GLN A 54 -6.83 -5.09 -1.09
N VAL A 55 -6.61 -3.80 -1.29
CA VAL A 55 -6.80 -2.78 -0.23
C VAL A 55 -7.65 -1.65 -0.81
N ASN A 56 -8.80 -1.38 -0.19
CA ASN A 56 -9.64 -0.24 -0.51
C ASN A 56 -9.34 0.89 0.47
N ILE A 57 -9.04 2.08 -0.03
CA ILE A 57 -8.64 3.24 0.76
C ILE A 57 -9.50 4.47 0.44
N PRO A 58 -9.82 5.31 1.45
CA PRO A 58 -10.52 6.57 1.27
C PRO A 58 -9.53 7.69 0.94
N ALA A 59 -9.09 7.76 -0.33
CA ALA A 59 -8.19 8.84 -0.75
C ALA A 59 -8.94 10.18 -0.86
N GLU A 60 -8.23 11.31 -0.75
CA GLU A 60 -8.80 12.65 -0.94
C GLU A 60 -9.44 12.81 -2.32
N SER A 61 -8.85 12.19 -3.34
CA SER A 61 -9.35 12.14 -4.72
C SER A 61 -10.60 11.27 -4.91
N GLY A 62 -10.95 10.45 -3.92
CA GLY A 62 -12.06 9.49 -3.96
C GLY A 62 -11.66 8.11 -3.42
N GLU A 63 -12.62 7.20 -3.35
CA GLU A 63 -12.33 5.82 -2.96
C GLU A 63 -11.47 5.13 -4.03
N MET A 64 -10.43 4.44 -3.60
CA MET A 64 -9.48 3.77 -4.47
C MET A 64 -9.27 2.31 -4.03
N GLY A 65 -9.43 1.38 -4.97
CA GLY A 65 -9.06 -0.02 -4.79
C GLY A 65 -7.66 -0.29 -5.33
N VAL A 66 -6.74 -0.71 -4.48
CA VAL A 66 -5.37 -1.06 -4.85
C VAL A 66 -5.26 -2.57 -4.96
N LEU A 67 -4.77 -3.03 -6.10
CA LEU A 67 -4.48 -4.44 -6.43
C LEU A 67 -2.99 -4.62 -6.70
N ALA A 68 -2.56 -5.85 -6.83
CA ALA A 68 -1.19 -6.15 -7.26
C ALA A 68 -0.87 -5.44 -8.59
N ASN A 69 0.37 -4.97 -8.73
CA ASN A 69 0.87 -4.20 -9.89
C ASN A 69 0.16 -2.87 -10.13
N HIS A 70 -0.50 -2.31 -9.12
CA HIS A 70 -1.02 -0.96 -9.21
C HIS A 70 0.10 0.03 -9.51
N VAL A 71 -0.23 1.08 -10.27
CA VAL A 71 0.71 2.16 -10.61
C VAL A 71 1.20 2.82 -9.32
N PRO A 72 2.51 3.08 -9.17
CA PRO A 72 3.04 3.79 -8.02
C PRO A 72 2.36 5.15 -7.83
N SER A 73 1.86 5.40 -6.63
CA SER A 73 1.19 6.65 -6.27
C SER A 73 1.40 6.98 -4.80
N ILE A 74 1.19 8.24 -4.46
CA ILE A 74 1.14 8.74 -3.08
C ILE A 74 -0.21 9.43 -2.93
N GLU A 75 -1.01 8.94 -2.00
CA GLU A 75 -2.36 9.43 -1.77
C GLU A 75 -2.51 9.93 -0.34
N GLN A 76 -3.09 11.11 -0.19
CA GLN A 76 -3.56 11.59 1.10
C GLN A 76 -4.88 10.88 1.42
N LEU A 77 -5.00 10.38 2.64
CA LEU A 77 -6.21 9.73 3.13
C LEU A 77 -7.04 10.73 3.93
N LYS A 78 -8.33 10.78 3.61
CA LYS A 78 -9.35 11.44 4.45
C LYS A 78 -9.85 10.48 5.53
N PRO A 79 -10.54 10.99 6.56
CA PRO A 79 -11.22 10.13 7.53
C PRO A 79 -12.18 9.16 6.82
N GLY A 80 -12.04 7.87 7.09
CA GLY A 80 -12.88 6.88 6.40
C GLY A 80 -12.49 5.44 6.64
N LEU A 81 -13.23 4.56 5.97
CA LEU A 81 -13.08 3.13 6.05
C LEU A 81 -11.95 2.65 5.15
N ILE A 82 -11.06 1.86 5.73
CA ILE A 82 -10.13 1.00 4.99
C ILE A 82 -10.66 -0.44 5.05
N GLU A 83 -10.68 -1.10 3.90
CA GLU A 83 -10.97 -2.51 3.81
C GLU A 83 -9.76 -3.25 3.24
N VAL A 84 -9.29 -4.23 4.00
CA VAL A 84 -8.18 -5.11 3.62
C VAL A 84 -8.76 -6.48 3.29
N VAL A 85 -8.70 -6.86 2.03
CA VAL A 85 -9.16 -8.16 1.55
C VAL A 85 -8.01 -9.15 1.58
N GLU A 86 -8.11 -10.12 2.46
CA GLU A 86 -7.20 -11.26 2.59
C GLU A 86 -7.82 -12.49 1.90
N GLU A 87 -7.05 -13.56 1.70
CA GLU A 87 -7.60 -14.84 1.17
C GLU A 87 -8.64 -15.47 2.11
N SER A 88 -8.51 -15.20 3.40
CA SER A 88 -9.39 -15.73 4.45
C SER A 88 -10.65 -14.91 4.68
N GLY A 89 -10.73 -13.70 4.13
CA GLY A 89 -11.84 -12.77 4.33
C GLY A 89 -11.40 -11.32 4.28
N SER A 90 -12.29 -10.40 4.60
CA SER A 90 -11.98 -8.97 4.67
C SER A 90 -11.95 -8.48 6.12
N LYS A 91 -11.05 -7.53 6.40
CA LYS A 91 -10.97 -6.80 7.66
C LYS A 91 -11.17 -5.32 7.41
N GLN A 92 -11.93 -4.70 8.28
CA GLN A 92 -12.31 -3.31 8.15
C GLN A 92 -11.76 -2.50 9.32
N PHE A 93 -11.11 -1.38 8.98
CA PHE A 93 -10.59 -0.42 9.95
C PHE A 93 -11.09 0.96 9.60
N PHE A 94 -11.40 1.76 10.59
CA PHE A 94 -11.63 3.17 10.40
C PHE A 94 -10.35 3.94 10.71
N LEU A 95 -9.91 4.80 9.79
CA LEU A 95 -8.75 5.67 9.96
C LEU A 95 -9.21 7.12 10.04
N SER A 96 -8.56 7.91 10.91
CA SER A 96 -8.79 9.34 11.03
C SER A 96 -8.13 10.18 9.92
N GLY A 97 -7.27 9.54 9.12
CA GLY A 97 -6.51 10.15 8.04
C GLY A 97 -5.07 9.66 8.00
N GLY A 98 -4.31 10.13 7.03
CA GLY A 98 -2.92 9.73 6.86
C GLY A 98 -2.45 9.77 5.41
N PHE A 99 -1.48 8.93 5.08
CA PHE A 99 -0.94 8.79 3.72
C PHE A 99 -0.78 7.33 3.35
N ALA A 100 -1.14 7.03 2.11
CA ALA A 100 -0.88 5.74 1.48
C ALA A 100 0.15 5.91 0.36
N ILE A 101 1.14 5.02 0.34
CA ILE A 101 2.21 5.00 -0.65
C ILE A 101 2.16 3.65 -1.34
N VAL A 102 1.83 3.65 -2.62
CA VAL A 102 1.92 2.48 -3.48
C VAL A 102 3.28 2.52 -4.17
N GLN A 103 4.09 1.50 -3.94
CA GLN A 103 5.43 1.37 -4.47
C GLN A 103 5.47 0.38 -5.64
N PRO A 104 6.52 0.38 -6.46
CA PRO A 104 6.77 -0.69 -7.42
C PRO A 104 6.80 -2.08 -6.73
N ASN A 105 6.58 -3.14 -7.51
CA ASN A 105 6.60 -4.53 -7.03
C ASN A 105 5.50 -4.90 -6.01
N SER A 106 4.32 -4.27 -6.15
CA SER A 106 3.15 -4.56 -5.32
C SER A 106 3.39 -4.39 -3.82
N VAL A 107 4.14 -3.36 -3.44
CA VAL A 107 4.35 -2.97 -2.04
C VAL A 107 3.49 -1.76 -1.74
N MET A 108 2.75 -1.81 -0.63
CA MET A 108 1.92 -0.71 -0.16
C MET A 108 2.21 -0.41 1.31
N SER A 109 2.43 0.86 1.60
CA SER A 109 2.65 1.35 2.96
C SER A 109 1.61 2.41 3.29
N ILE A 110 0.89 2.22 4.38
CA ILE A 110 -0.08 3.17 4.91
C ILE A 110 0.40 3.64 6.27
N ASN A 111 0.55 4.94 6.40
CA ASN A 111 0.86 5.61 7.66
C ASN A 111 -0.35 6.43 8.07
N ALA A 112 -1.08 5.96 9.06
CA ALA A 112 -2.27 6.63 9.59
C ALA A 112 -1.96 7.31 10.92
N VAL A 113 -2.70 8.36 11.21
CA VAL A 113 -2.59 9.08 12.48
C VAL A 113 -3.20 8.25 13.59
N GLU A 114 -4.43 7.77 13.37
CA GLU A 114 -5.16 6.87 14.26
C GLU A 114 -5.95 5.85 13.42
N GLY A 115 -6.20 4.69 13.99
CA GLY A 115 -6.99 3.65 13.32
C GLY A 115 -7.38 2.53 14.27
N TYR A 116 -8.63 2.12 14.17
CA TYR A 116 -9.23 1.07 14.99
C TYR A 116 -10.09 0.13 14.13
N PRO A 117 -10.24 -1.13 14.51
CA PRO A 117 -11.21 -2.02 13.89
C PRO A 117 -12.62 -1.41 13.92
N LEU A 118 -13.39 -1.57 12.84
CA LEU A 118 -14.73 -0.98 12.77
C LEU A 118 -15.67 -1.54 13.85
N GLU A 119 -15.46 -2.78 14.28
CA GLU A 119 -16.23 -3.47 15.32
C GLU A 119 -16.07 -2.87 16.71
N ASP A 120 -15.03 -2.09 16.96
CA ASP A 120 -14.78 -1.43 18.26
C ASP A 120 -15.62 -0.15 18.45
N PHE A 121 -16.30 0.31 17.40
CA PHE A 121 -17.10 1.52 17.47
C PHE A 121 -18.57 1.25 17.77
N SER A 122 -19.16 2.07 18.65
CA SER A 122 -20.59 2.06 18.95
C SER A 122 -21.30 3.17 18.18
N ALA A 123 -22.28 2.79 17.34
CA ALA A 123 -23.09 3.76 16.60
C ALA A 123 -23.89 4.73 17.52
N GLU A 124 -24.26 4.29 18.71
CA GLU A 124 -24.96 5.15 19.68
C GLU A 124 -24.02 6.20 20.27
N ALA A 125 -22.78 5.79 20.64
CA ALA A 125 -21.78 6.70 21.15
C ALA A 125 -21.38 7.76 20.11
N VAL A 126 -21.19 7.35 18.84
CA VAL A 126 -20.89 8.26 17.74
C VAL A 126 -22.00 9.29 17.53
N ARG A 127 -23.27 8.89 17.56
CA ARG A 127 -24.41 9.84 17.45
C ARG A 127 -24.44 10.84 18.59
N ALA A 128 -24.14 10.40 19.82
CA ALA A 128 -24.09 11.29 20.97
C ALA A 128 -22.96 12.32 20.83
N GLN A 129 -21.78 11.88 20.43
CA GLN A 129 -20.61 12.76 20.18
C GLN A 129 -20.86 13.76 19.04
N ILE A 130 -21.48 13.35 17.95
CA ILE A 130 -21.90 14.26 16.86
C ILE A 130 -22.79 15.37 17.41
N SER A 131 -23.79 15.03 18.24
CA SER A 131 -24.69 16.04 18.85
C SER A 131 -23.95 17.02 19.75
N GLU A 132 -22.93 16.58 20.48
CA GLU A 132 -22.12 17.45 21.34
C GLU A 132 -21.17 18.33 20.51
N ALA A 133 -20.46 17.77 19.55
CA ALA A 133 -19.58 18.52 18.66
C ALA A 133 -20.35 19.57 17.83
N GLN A 134 -21.57 19.25 17.39
CA GLN A 134 -22.44 20.23 16.70
C GLN A 134 -22.82 21.42 17.58
N LYS A 135 -23.05 21.20 18.87
CA LYS A 135 -23.35 22.32 19.81
C LYS A 135 -22.16 23.24 19.94
N VAL A 136 -20.94 22.68 20.02
CA VAL A 136 -19.72 23.50 20.12
C VAL A 136 -19.44 24.22 18.80
N ALA A 137 -19.53 23.53 17.66
CA ALA A 137 -19.28 24.09 16.33
C ALA A 137 -20.24 25.25 15.98
N ASN A 138 -21.49 25.19 16.45
CA ASN A 138 -22.50 26.24 16.24
C ASN A 138 -22.62 27.21 17.42
N GLY A 139 -21.83 27.01 18.45
CA GLY A 139 -21.83 27.84 19.66
C GLY A 139 -21.02 29.13 19.52
N SER A 140 -20.96 29.90 20.61
CA SER A 140 -20.18 31.14 20.73
C SER A 140 -18.86 30.95 21.46
N GLY A 141 -18.23 29.80 21.30
CA GLY A 141 -16.93 29.47 21.87
C GLY A 141 -15.75 30.24 21.26
N SER A 142 -14.54 29.93 21.67
CA SER A 142 -13.35 30.48 21.04
C SER A 142 -13.26 30.00 19.58
N GLU A 143 -12.60 30.79 18.75
CA GLU A 143 -12.39 30.43 17.32
C GLU A 143 -11.66 29.08 17.20
N GLN A 144 -10.76 28.78 18.14
CA GLN A 144 -10.04 27.52 18.22
C GLN A 144 -10.98 26.36 18.55
N ASP A 145 -11.85 26.47 19.57
CA ASP A 145 -12.79 25.42 19.96
C ASP A 145 -13.77 25.09 18.81
N ILE A 146 -14.20 26.13 18.08
CA ILE A 146 -15.08 25.97 16.91
C ILE A 146 -14.36 25.23 15.78
N ALA A 147 -13.08 25.56 15.54
CA ALA A 147 -12.29 24.90 14.49
C ALA A 147 -12.04 23.40 14.84
N GLU A 148 -11.69 23.11 16.08
CA GLU A 148 -11.51 21.75 16.57
C GLU A 148 -12.80 20.92 16.46
N ALA A 149 -13.93 21.50 16.90
CA ALA A 149 -15.22 20.83 16.80
C ALA A 149 -15.67 20.55 15.36
N LYS A 150 -15.29 21.40 14.40
CA LYS A 150 -15.56 21.13 12.96
C LYS A 150 -14.74 19.97 12.43
N ILE A 151 -13.47 19.85 12.82
CA ILE A 151 -12.61 18.71 12.45
C ILE A 151 -13.15 17.42 13.06
N GLU A 152 -13.54 17.46 14.33
CA GLU A 152 -14.16 16.33 15.01
C GLU A 152 -15.45 15.88 14.33
N LEU A 153 -16.30 16.81 13.93
CA LEU A 153 -17.55 16.52 13.20
C LEU A 153 -17.27 15.81 11.87
N GLU A 154 -16.31 16.24 11.10
CA GLU A 154 -15.96 15.62 9.82
C GLU A 154 -15.57 14.14 10.00
N VAL A 155 -14.77 13.84 11.03
CA VAL A 155 -14.37 12.47 11.37
C VAL A 155 -15.56 11.64 11.83
N LEU A 156 -16.38 12.19 12.75
CA LEU A 156 -17.54 11.48 13.29
C LEU A 156 -18.64 11.24 12.26
N GLU A 157 -18.89 12.18 11.37
CA GLU A 157 -19.86 12.03 10.27
C GLU A 157 -19.40 10.95 9.27
N SER A 158 -18.12 10.92 8.95
CA SER A 158 -17.51 9.87 8.12
C SER A 158 -17.64 8.50 8.79
N LEU A 159 -17.37 8.41 10.10
CA LEU A 159 -17.52 7.18 10.87
C LEU A 159 -19.00 6.74 10.94
N GLN A 160 -19.92 7.66 11.15
CA GLN A 160 -21.37 7.37 11.16
C GLN A 160 -21.85 6.80 9.82
N ALA A 161 -21.29 7.27 8.71
CA ALA A 161 -21.67 6.79 7.38
C ALA A 161 -21.34 5.31 7.15
N VAL A 162 -20.29 4.81 7.80
CA VAL A 162 -19.82 3.41 7.65
C VAL A 162 -20.33 2.46 8.73
N LEU A 163 -20.85 2.99 9.85
CA LEU A 163 -21.44 2.21 10.96
C LEU A 163 -22.93 1.86 10.76
N LYS A 164 -23.39 1.70 9.54
CA LYS A 164 -24.80 1.40 9.21
C LYS A 164 -25.16 -0.05 9.52
#